data_32de92887402ea862ad1eb59d204bcd9
#
_entry.id   32de92887402ea862ad1eb59d204bcd9
#
_cell.length_a   1.000
_cell.length_b   1.000
_cell.length_c   1.000
_cell.angle_alpha   90.00
_cell.angle_beta   90.00
_cell.angle_gamma   90.00
#
_symmetry.space_group_name_H-M   'P 1'
#
loop_
_entity.id
_entity.type
_entity.pdbx_description
1 polymer ?
#
loop_
_entity_poly.entity_id
_entity_poly.type
_entity_poly.pdbx_seq_one_letter_code
_entity_poly.pdbx_strand_id
1 'polypeptide(L)'
;MLDDPPAIQYPVTKRAFGLAILVLSGLQLMVVLDGTVVILALPKLQEEMGLSSSGSAWTITAYGLPFAGLMLLGGRIGDSFGRRRMFILGVGLFTLASMLCGLAQSEQMLIAARAFQGTGAALAAPTAFALVASTFAPGKVRNQAFAIFGSMVALGSVGGLVIGGALTEASWRWIFLINVPIGALIVIGALYALRDTGHHRLTLDVRGAFLGTLACALIVWGATEGPELGWSDPLVYGTLIAGAVLLPVFVFAERSVDNPLLPWSLFDSRDRVATFVVILLASGVLGATTYFAGLFVQNVVGYSPLVAGVSFIPFTVGVGLGSAVTTRLALHIAPRWLLVGASVVLMAGLGYGSTLDADVGYWTTLLPLFSVIGFGIGIAMVLIPLCVLVGVPPDEIGPLSAIGQMFLNLGTPIAIGVLTPLAASRTLSEGGTIKKPAEMTAAEITALGNGYTLALLVAAIGGLLVGLIALTLRYTAQEVARAQHAQDEAQAA
;
A
#
# COMPACT_ATOMS: atom_id res chain seq x y z
N MET A 1 9.79 -33.38 31.64
CA MET A 1 10.71 -33.51 30.53
C MET A 1 9.89 -33.97 29.36
N LEU A 2 9.38 -33.06 28.53
CA LEU A 2 8.75 -33.37 27.26
C LEU A 2 9.84 -33.14 26.23
N ASP A 3 10.23 -34.19 25.53
CA ASP A 3 11.25 -34.14 24.49
C ASP A 3 10.86 -33.12 23.44
N ASP A 4 11.70 -32.08 23.27
CA ASP A 4 11.60 -31.19 22.12
C ASP A 4 11.75 -32.01 20.84
N PRO A 5 10.85 -31.86 19.87
CA PRO A 5 10.99 -32.54 18.61
C PRO A 5 12.28 -32.08 17.92
N PRO A 6 13.05 -33.00 17.32
CA PRO A 6 14.35 -32.67 16.75
C PRO A 6 14.21 -31.54 15.70
N ALA A 7 14.97 -30.46 15.90
CA ALA A 7 15.08 -29.38 14.93
C ALA A 7 15.50 -29.98 13.59
N ILE A 8 14.61 -29.95 12.61
CA ILE A 8 14.86 -30.48 11.27
C ILE A 8 15.87 -29.52 10.60
N GLN A 9 17.15 -29.84 10.74
CA GLN A 9 18.22 -29.19 9.96
C GLN A 9 18.11 -29.67 8.51
N TYR A 10 17.59 -28.79 7.65
CA TYR A 10 17.65 -29.02 6.21
C TYR A 10 18.84 -28.24 5.63
N PRO A 11 19.85 -28.92 5.06
CA PRO A 11 20.85 -28.23 4.26
C PRO A 11 20.14 -27.74 2.97
N VAL A 12 19.75 -26.47 2.94
CA VAL A 12 19.26 -25.83 1.73
C VAL A 12 20.46 -25.73 0.79
N THR A 13 20.48 -26.54 -0.28
CA THR A 13 21.52 -26.44 -1.31
C THR A 13 21.49 -25.03 -1.90
N LYS A 14 22.64 -24.50 -2.38
CA LYS A 14 22.70 -23.15 -2.99
C LYS A 14 21.67 -22.95 -4.11
N ARG A 15 21.32 -24.01 -4.86
CA ARG A 15 20.26 -23.98 -5.88
C ARG A 15 18.85 -23.86 -5.30
N ALA A 16 18.55 -24.56 -4.22
CA ALA A 16 17.25 -24.48 -3.56
C ALA A 16 17.05 -23.10 -2.86
N PHE A 17 18.14 -22.53 -2.30
CA PHE A 17 18.11 -21.13 -1.80
C PHE A 17 17.72 -20.15 -2.91
N GLY A 18 18.39 -20.21 -4.08
CA GLY A 18 18.16 -19.30 -5.20
C GLY A 18 16.72 -19.36 -5.72
N LEU A 19 16.14 -20.57 -5.89
CA LEU A 19 14.78 -20.71 -6.39
C LEU A 19 13.73 -20.28 -5.35
N ALA A 20 13.90 -20.64 -4.07
CA ALA A 20 12.96 -20.25 -3.02
C ALA A 20 12.89 -18.72 -2.85
N ILE A 21 14.04 -18.05 -2.81
CA ILE A 21 14.04 -16.59 -2.66
C ILE A 21 13.50 -15.89 -3.91
N LEU A 22 13.76 -16.39 -5.11
CA LEU A 22 13.20 -15.88 -6.36
C LEU A 22 11.67 -15.96 -6.36
N VAL A 23 11.10 -17.08 -5.92
CA VAL A 23 9.65 -17.31 -5.84
C VAL A 23 9.01 -16.34 -4.84
N LEU A 24 9.56 -16.26 -3.63
CA LEU A 24 9.00 -15.41 -2.58
C LEU A 24 9.15 -13.92 -2.89
N SER A 25 10.33 -13.51 -3.38
CA SER A 25 10.61 -12.13 -3.79
C SER A 25 9.86 -11.75 -5.07
N GLY A 26 9.61 -12.73 -5.97
CA GLY A 26 8.80 -12.54 -7.16
C GLY A 26 7.37 -12.13 -6.85
N LEU A 27 6.75 -12.72 -5.81
CA LEU A 27 5.44 -12.26 -5.34
C LEU A 27 5.49 -10.81 -4.85
N GLN A 28 6.50 -10.47 -4.03
CA GLN A 28 6.62 -9.10 -3.52
C GLN A 28 6.77 -8.09 -4.65
N LEU A 29 7.61 -8.40 -5.65
CA LEU A 29 7.74 -7.60 -6.86
C LEU A 29 6.41 -7.45 -7.59
N MET A 30 5.69 -8.55 -7.82
CA MET A 30 4.42 -8.58 -8.54
C MET A 30 3.35 -7.73 -7.85
N VAL A 31 3.21 -7.84 -6.53
CA VAL A 31 2.23 -7.07 -5.74
C VAL A 31 2.54 -5.57 -5.78
N VAL A 32 3.80 -5.18 -5.61
CA VAL A 32 4.20 -3.76 -5.64
C VAL A 32 4.09 -3.18 -7.04
N LEU A 33 4.51 -3.93 -8.05
CA LEU A 33 4.40 -3.54 -9.45
C LEU A 33 2.93 -3.30 -9.82
N ASP A 34 2.03 -4.23 -9.50
CA ASP A 34 0.59 -4.10 -9.76
C ASP A 34 0.00 -2.82 -9.14
N GLY A 35 0.37 -2.50 -7.90
CA GLY A 35 -0.09 -1.28 -7.23
C GLY A 35 0.40 0.02 -7.89
N THR A 36 1.57 0.01 -8.54
CA THR A 36 2.16 1.21 -9.14
C THR A 36 1.78 1.40 -10.60
N VAL A 37 1.72 0.33 -11.39
CA VAL A 37 1.44 0.42 -12.85
C VAL A 37 0.03 0.91 -13.14
N VAL A 38 -0.95 0.56 -12.30
CA VAL A 38 -2.37 0.91 -12.47
C VAL A 38 -2.57 2.43 -12.48
N ILE A 39 -1.83 3.19 -11.67
CA ILE A 39 -1.95 4.65 -11.57
C ILE A 39 -1.70 5.30 -12.94
N LEU A 40 -0.69 4.82 -13.69
CA LEU A 40 -0.35 5.36 -15.00
C LEU A 40 -1.34 4.95 -16.11
N ALA A 41 -2.07 3.86 -15.89
CA ALA A 41 -3.07 3.38 -16.84
C ALA A 41 -4.44 4.03 -16.67
N LEU A 42 -4.70 4.72 -15.55
CA LEU A 42 -6.02 5.28 -15.26
C LEU A 42 -6.57 6.20 -16.36
N PRO A 43 -5.81 7.15 -16.94
CA PRO A 43 -6.35 7.99 -18.02
C PRO A 43 -6.78 7.18 -19.23
N LYS A 44 -6.01 6.17 -19.66
CA LYS A 44 -6.40 5.27 -20.75
C LYS A 44 -7.61 4.41 -20.40
N LEU A 45 -7.70 3.94 -19.16
CA LEU A 45 -8.87 3.23 -18.66
C LEU A 45 -10.13 4.12 -18.70
N GLN A 46 -10.00 5.39 -18.29
CA GLN A 46 -11.09 6.37 -18.41
C GLN A 46 -11.51 6.59 -19.87
N GLU A 47 -10.54 6.72 -20.76
CA GLU A 47 -10.81 6.95 -22.19
C GLU A 47 -11.46 5.73 -22.85
N GLU A 48 -10.88 4.52 -22.72
CA GLU A 48 -11.30 3.33 -23.45
C GLU A 48 -12.53 2.65 -22.84
N MET A 49 -12.64 2.60 -21.50
CA MET A 49 -13.77 1.94 -20.83
C MET A 49 -14.88 2.91 -20.39
N GLY A 50 -14.63 4.22 -20.47
CA GLY A 50 -15.59 5.23 -20.02
C GLY A 50 -15.72 5.30 -18.50
N LEU A 51 -14.63 5.03 -17.76
CA LEU A 51 -14.68 5.10 -16.32
C LEU A 51 -14.99 6.51 -15.85
N SER A 52 -15.83 6.60 -14.84
CA SER A 52 -16.06 7.84 -14.09
C SER A 52 -14.84 8.18 -13.20
N SER A 53 -14.85 9.36 -12.59
CA SER A 53 -13.85 9.71 -11.56
C SER A 53 -13.92 8.75 -10.38
N SER A 54 -15.12 8.34 -9.99
CA SER A 54 -15.38 7.32 -8.98
C SER A 54 -14.83 5.96 -9.40
N GLY A 55 -15.12 5.49 -10.64
CA GLY A 55 -14.61 4.23 -11.17
C GLY A 55 -13.08 4.17 -11.21
N SER A 56 -12.42 5.30 -11.51
CA SER A 56 -10.95 5.39 -11.45
C SER A 56 -10.41 5.22 -10.04
N ALA A 57 -11.01 5.87 -9.04
CA ALA A 57 -10.66 5.68 -7.64
C ALA A 57 -10.93 4.23 -7.21
N TRP A 58 -12.05 3.64 -7.63
CA TRP A 58 -12.39 2.25 -7.33
C TRP A 58 -11.44 1.24 -7.96
N THR A 59 -10.86 1.52 -9.10
CA THR A 59 -9.84 0.64 -9.70
C THR A 59 -8.65 0.41 -8.75
N ILE A 60 -8.32 1.38 -7.89
CA ILE A 60 -7.27 1.25 -6.87
C ILE A 60 -7.84 0.77 -5.53
N THR A 61 -8.93 1.38 -5.06
CA THR A 61 -9.46 1.12 -3.72
C THR A 61 -10.08 -0.28 -3.60
N ALA A 62 -10.70 -0.80 -4.65
CA ALA A 62 -11.25 -2.16 -4.67
C ALA A 62 -10.19 -3.26 -4.52
N TYR A 63 -8.94 -2.99 -4.91
CA TYR A 63 -7.79 -3.85 -4.61
C TYR A 63 -7.28 -3.62 -3.18
N GLY A 64 -7.06 -2.37 -2.81
CA GLY A 64 -6.39 -1.99 -1.56
C GLY A 64 -7.20 -2.35 -0.31
N LEU A 65 -8.52 -2.17 -0.34
CA LEU A 65 -9.39 -2.44 0.82
C LEU A 65 -9.42 -3.92 1.21
N PRO A 66 -9.71 -4.89 0.32
CA PRO A 66 -9.62 -6.30 0.65
C PRO A 66 -8.19 -6.74 0.99
N PHE A 67 -7.18 -6.20 0.31
CA PHE A 67 -5.78 -6.50 0.60
C PHE A 67 -5.44 -6.14 2.04
N ALA A 68 -5.72 -4.91 2.47
CA ALA A 68 -5.43 -4.46 3.83
C ALA A 68 -6.33 -5.13 4.87
N GLY A 69 -7.65 -5.14 4.62
CA GLY A 69 -8.64 -5.62 5.59
C GLY A 69 -8.57 -7.13 5.87
N LEU A 70 -8.22 -7.93 4.86
CA LEU A 70 -8.13 -9.38 5.00
C LEU A 70 -6.70 -9.88 5.28
N MET A 71 -5.70 -8.98 5.33
CA MET A 71 -4.29 -9.35 5.46
C MET A 71 -3.99 -10.14 6.74
N LEU A 72 -4.53 -9.71 7.89
CA LEU A 72 -4.35 -10.40 9.17
C LEU A 72 -5.02 -11.78 9.17
N LEU A 73 -6.23 -11.87 8.61
CA LEU A 73 -6.92 -13.13 8.43
C LEU A 73 -6.12 -14.06 7.51
N GLY A 74 -5.60 -13.54 6.39
CA GLY A 74 -4.78 -14.29 5.45
C GLY A 74 -3.53 -14.91 6.09
N GLY A 75 -2.86 -14.16 6.98
CA GLY A 75 -1.75 -14.69 7.77
C GLY A 75 -2.14 -15.84 8.67
N ARG A 76 -3.24 -15.69 9.43
CA ARG A 76 -3.78 -16.76 10.31
C ARG A 76 -4.27 -17.99 9.53
N ILE A 77 -4.86 -17.79 8.36
CA ILE A 77 -5.25 -18.88 7.45
C ILE A 77 -3.99 -19.63 7.00
N GLY A 78 -2.92 -18.92 6.67
CA GLY A 78 -1.62 -19.50 6.32
C GLY A 78 -1.06 -20.39 7.43
N ASP A 79 -1.09 -19.92 8.67
CA ASP A 79 -0.60 -20.67 9.84
C ASP A 79 -1.49 -21.89 10.17
N SER A 80 -2.81 -21.79 9.91
CA SER A 80 -3.77 -22.86 10.23
C SER A 80 -3.85 -23.96 9.17
N PHE A 81 -3.74 -23.62 7.89
CA PHE A 81 -3.93 -24.54 6.77
C PHE A 81 -2.64 -24.87 6.00
N GLY A 82 -1.51 -24.32 6.43
CA GLY A 82 -0.20 -24.52 5.81
C GLY A 82 0.20 -23.34 4.91
N ARG A 83 1.31 -22.69 5.26
CA ARG A 83 1.81 -21.46 4.61
C ARG A 83 2.07 -21.65 3.12
N ARG A 84 2.67 -22.77 2.70
CA ARG A 84 2.94 -23.08 1.30
C ARG A 84 1.64 -23.18 0.49
N ARG A 85 0.64 -23.90 1.02
CA ARG A 85 -0.65 -24.10 0.33
C ARG A 85 -1.36 -22.77 0.15
N MET A 86 -1.43 -21.98 1.21
CA MET A 86 -2.09 -20.68 1.19
C MET A 86 -1.35 -19.65 0.33
N PHE A 87 -0.02 -19.71 0.28
CA PHE A 87 0.79 -18.94 -0.66
C PHE A 87 0.42 -19.25 -2.11
N ILE A 88 0.39 -20.55 -2.48
CA ILE A 88 0.05 -20.99 -3.84
C ILE A 88 -1.39 -20.61 -4.21
N LEU A 89 -2.34 -20.79 -3.30
CA LEU A 89 -3.74 -20.40 -3.51
C LEU A 89 -3.89 -18.88 -3.67
N GLY A 90 -3.21 -18.09 -2.82
CA GLY A 90 -3.23 -16.64 -2.89
C GLY A 90 -2.63 -16.11 -4.19
N VAL A 91 -1.47 -16.63 -4.60
CA VAL A 91 -0.84 -16.27 -5.89
C VAL A 91 -1.73 -16.71 -7.07
N GLY A 92 -2.31 -17.91 -7.01
CA GLY A 92 -3.24 -18.40 -8.02
C GLY A 92 -4.48 -17.51 -8.17
N LEU A 93 -5.11 -17.14 -7.03
CA LEU A 93 -6.24 -16.22 -7.02
C LEU A 93 -5.87 -14.84 -7.56
N PHE A 94 -4.73 -14.28 -7.12
CA PHE A 94 -4.21 -13.01 -7.64
C PHE A 94 -4.01 -13.07 -9.16
N THR A 95 -3.39 -14.12 -9.65
CA THR A 95 -3.07 -14.32 -11.09
C THR A 95 -4.33 -14.44 -11.94
N LEU A 96 -5.30 -15.26 -11.49
CA LEU A 96 -6.58 -15.41 -12.17
C LEU A 96 -7.39 -14.10 -12.17
N ALA A 97 -7.42 -13.40 -11.04
CA ALA A 97 -8.09 -12.11 -10.93
C ALA A 97 -7.39 -11.05 -11.82
N SER A 98 -6.07 -11.06 -11.90
CA SER A 98 -5.32 -10.19 -12.80
C SER A 98 -5.62 -10.47 -14.29
N MET A 99 -5.76 -11.75 -14.65
CA MET A 99 -6.23 -12.11 -15.99
C MET A 99 -7.64 -11.56 -16.27
N LEU A 100 -8.56 -11.68 -15.30
CA LEU A 100 -9.92 -11.12 -15.42
C LEU A 100 -9.89 -9.58 -15.54
N CYS A 101 -9.00 -8.89 -14.83
CA CYS A 101 -8.78 -7.44 -15.00
C CYS A 101 -8.36 -7.11 -16.43
N GLY A 102 -7.37 -7.84 -16.98
CA GLY A 102 -6.91 -7.63 -18.35
C GLY A 102 -7.94 -7.95 -19.44
N LEU A 103 -8.91 -8.81 -19.13
CA LEU A 103 -10.03 -9.19 -20.02
C LEU A 103 -11.29 -8.39 -19.75
N ALA A 104 -11.29 -7.44 -18.81
CA ALA A 104 -12.47 -6.69 -18.42
C ALA A 104 -13.07 -5.90 -19.60
N GLN A 105 -14.41 -5.95 -19.73
CA GLN A 105 -15.19 -5.26 -20.75
C GLN A 105 -16.13 -4.21 -20.15
N SER A 106 -16.23 -4.15 -18.83
CA SER A 106 -17.01 -3.16 -18.10
C SER A 106 -16.31 -2.74 -16.81
N GLU A 107 -16.66 -1.55 -16.32
CA GLU A 107 -16.17 -1.00 -15.06
C GLU A 107 -16.43 -1.97 -13.90
N GLN A 108 -17.65 -2.49 -13.81
CA GLN A 108 -18.06 -3.40 -12.73
C GLN A 108 -17.22 -4.70 -12.73
N MET A 109 -16.94 -5.23 -13.93
CA MET A 109 -16.08 -6.41 -14.07
C MET A 109 -14.66 -6.11 -13.61
N LEU A 110 -14.11 -4.95 -13.97
CA LEU A 110 -12.78 -4.54 -13.55
C LEU A 110 -12.70 -4.37 -12.02
N ILE A 111 -13.66 -3.64 -11.43
CA ILE A 111 -13.72 -3.39 -9.98
C ILE A 111 -13.86 -4.72 -9.21
N ALA A 112 -14.77 -5.60 -9.63
CA ALA A 112 -14.94 -6.91 -9.02
C ALA A 112 -13.65 -7.76 -9.11
N ALA A 113 -13.01 -7.80 -10.28
CA ALA A 113 -11.76 -8.52 -10.48
C ALA A 113 -10.63 -7.94 -9.60
N ARG A 114 -10.56 -6.62 -9.44
CA ARG A 114 -9.63 -5.95 -8.52
C ARG A 114 -9.85 -6.35 -7.06
N ALA A 115 -11.10 -6.48 -6.62
CA ALA A 115 -11.42 -6.94 -5.27
C ALA A 115 -10.94 -8.38 -5.03
N PHE A 116 -11.16 -9.28 -5.99
CA PHE A 116 -10.62 -10.65 -5.93
C PHE A 116 -9.08 -10.67 -5.95
N GLN A 117 -8.46 -9.80 -6.73
CA GLN A 117 -7.01 -9.67 -6.79
C GLN A 117 -6.43 -9.21 -5.45
N GLY A 118 -7.07 -8.22 -4.80
CA GLY A 118 -6.71 -7.76 -3.45
C GLY A 118 -6.87 -8.88 -2.40
N THR A 119 -7.92 -9.69 -2.50
CA THR A 119 -8.11 -10.86 -1.62
C THR A 119 -6.99 -11.91 -1.83
N GLY A 120 -6.57 -12.16 -3.07
CA GLY A 120 -5.43 -13.01 -3.38
C GLY A 120 -4.12 -12.49 -2.76
N ALA A 121 -3.87 -11.19 -2.88
CA ALA A 121 -2.72 -10.52 -2.25
C ALA A 121 -2.75 -10.63 -0.72
N ALA A 122 -3.92 -10.45 -0.09
CA ALA A 122 -4.11 -10.58 1.35
C ALA A 122 -3.75 -11.96 1.89
N LEU A 123 -3.95 -13.00 1.10
CA LEU A 123 -3.59 -14.37 1.45
C LEU A 123 -2.10 -14.66 1.17
N ALA A 124 -1.59 -14.18 0.04
CA ALA A 124 -0.23 -14.49 -0.42
C ALA A 124 0.86 -13.70 0.32
N ALA A 125 0.69 -12.39 0.53
CA ALA A 125 1.76 -11.53 1.05
C ALA A 125 2.21 -11.89 2.49
N PRO A 126 1.33 -12.06 3.49
CA PRO A 126 1.75 -12.44 4.84
C PRO A 126 2.32 -13.86 4.87
N THR A 127 1.80 -14.79 4.06
CA THR A 127 2.34 -16.15 3.97
C THR A 127 3.72 -16.16 3.31
N ALA A 128 4.00 -15.29 2.33
CA ALA A 128 5.33 -15.12 1.75
C ALA A 128 6.35 -14.68 2.80
N PHE A 129 6.02 -13.63 3.57
CA PHE A 129 6.88 -13.14 4.64
C PHE A 129 7.19 -14.23 5.67
N ALA A 130 6.17 -14.97 6.11
CA ALA A 130 6.33 -16.09 7.04
C ALA A 130 7.14 -17.26 6.44
N LEU A 131 7.01 -17.51 5.12
CA LEU A 131 7.82 -18.52 4.41
C LEU A 131 9.29 -18.09 4.30
N VAL A 132 9.61 -16.81 4.10
CA VAL A 132 10.99 -16.32 4.17
C VAL A 132 11.58 -16.63 5.54
N ALA A 133 10.86 -16.32 6.62
CA ALA A 133 11.30 -16.57 7.98
C ALA A 133 11.56 -18.07 8.29
N SER A 134 10.71 -18.97 7.74
CA SER A 134 10.76 -20.41 8.05
C SER A 134 11.58 -21.25 7.07
N THR A 135 11.80 -20.78 5.84
CA THR A 135 12.53 -21.54 4.80
C THR A 135 14.04 -21.40 4.96
N PHE A 136 14.51 -20.23 5.41
CA PHE A 136 15.94 -19.93 5.49
C PHE A 136 16.45 -20.07 6.92
N ALA A 137 17.64 -20.68 7.06
CA ALA A 137 18.28 -20.88 8.34
C ALA A 137 18.54 -19.53 9.04
N PRO A 138 18.32 -19.44 10.37
CA PRO A 138 18.60 -18.23 11.14
C PRO A 138 20.01 -17.67 10.89
N GLY A 139 20.16 -16.37 11.05
CA GLY A 139 21.42 -15.65 10.87
C GLY A 139 21.62 -15.12 9.44
N LYS A 140 22.85 -15.08 8.95
CA LYS A 140 23.25 -14.40 7.70
C LYS A 140 22.41 -14.78 6.48
N VAL A 141 21.99 -16.05 6.38
CA VAL A 141 21.24 -16.55 5.21
C VAL A 141 19.83 -15.97 5.20
N ARG A 142 19.13 -15.98 6.35
CA ARG A 142 17.79 -15.41 6.51
C ARG A 142 17.82 -13.90 6.31
N ASN A 143 18.82 -13.21 6.87
CA ASN A 143 18.96 -11.75 6.70
C ASN A 143 19.18 -11.37 5.24
N GLN A 144 19.97 -12.13 4.49
CA GLN A 144 20.11 -11.94 3.04
C GLN A 144 18.80 -12.16 2.31
N ALA A 145 18.02 -13.17 2.70
CA ALA A 145 16.72 -13.43 2.09
C ALA A 145 15.75 -12.28 2.34
N PHE A 146 15.65 -11.74 3.56
CA PHE A 146 14.84 -10.57 3.86
C PHE A 146 15.32 -9.31 3.13
N ALA A 147 16.63 -9.11 3.00
CA ALA A 147 17.18 -7.99 2.24
C ALA A 147 16.80 -8.05 0.75
N ILE A 148 16.87 -9.25 0.13
CA ILE A 148 16.44 -9.46 -1.25
C ILE A 148 14.92 -9.25 -1.37
N PHE A 149 14.13 -9.84 -0.46
CA PHE A 149 12.67 -9.69 -0.43
C PHE A 149 12.27 -8.21 -0.30
N GLY A 150 12.89 -7.47 0.62
CA GLY A 150 12.63 -6.04 0.81
C GLY A 150 13.08 -5.17 -0.37
N SER A 151 14.19 -5.52 -1.07
CA SER A 151 14.64 -4.78 -2.24
C SER A 151 13.66 -4.84 -3.42
N MET A 152 12.77 -5.85 -3.45
CA MET A 152 11.72 -5.96 -4.47
C MET A 152 10.68 -4.84 -4.36
N VAL A 153 10.51 -4.23 -3.19
CA VAL A 153 9.64 -3.06 -3.03
C VAL A 153 10.18 -1.88 -3.85
N ALA A 154 11.47 -1.60 -3.72
CA ALA A 154 12.10 -0.51 -4.49
C ALA A 154 12.12 -0.82 -5.99
N LEU A 155 12.50 -2.06 -6.37
CA LEU A 155 12.50 -2.49 -7.77
C LEU A 155 11.11 -2.47 -8.39
N GLY A 156 10.08 -2.93 -7.63
CA GLY A 156 8.69 -2.91 -8.09
C GLY A 156 8.15 -1.51 -8.25
N SER A 157 8.49 -0.59 -7.34
CA SER A 157 8.03 0.80 -7.41
C SER A 157 8.64 1.54 -8.61
N VAL A 158 9.97 1.47 -8.80
CA VAL A 158 10.64 2.11 -9.94
C VAL A 158 10.28 1.42 -11.26
N GLY A 159 10.45 0.09 -11.28
CA GLY A 159 10.16 -0.73 -12.46
C GLY A 159 8.69 -0.62 -12.86
N GLY A 160 7.78 -0.57 -11.88
CA GLY A 160 6.36 -0.41 -12.11
C GLY A 160 6.01 0.88 -12.84
N LEU A 161 6.62 2.00 -12.46
CA LEU A 161 6.36 3.27 -13.14
C LEU A 161 6.86 3.26 -14.60
N VAL A 162 8.08 2.78 -14.86
CA VAL A 162 8.64 2.75 -16.21
C VAL A 162 7.98 1.66 -17.09
N ILE A 163 7.91 0.42 -16.58
CA ILE A 163 7.31 -0.71 -17.29
C ILE A 163 5.82 -0.47 -17.46
N GLY A 164 5.14 0.04 -16.42
CA GLY A 164 3.72 0.38 -16.45
C GLY A 164 3.40 1.43 -17.50
N GLY A 165 4.21 2.49 -17.60
CA GLY A 165 4.10 3.48 -18.64
C GLY A 165 4.23 2.88 -20.04
N ALA A 166 5.29 2.08 -20.28
CA ALA A 166 5.53 1.42 -21.56
C ALA A 166 4.42 0.42 -21.95
N LEU A 167 3.97 -0.41 -21.00
CA LEU A 167 2.88 -1.37 -21.24
C LEU A 167 1.57 -0.64 -21.53
N THR A 168 1.30 0.45 -20.81
CA THR A 168 0.09 1.26 -21.00
C THR A 168 0.07 1.94 -22.36
N GLU A 169 1.21 2.34 -22.91
CA GLU A 169 1.26 2.89 -24.28
C GLU A 169 0.79 1.87 -25.32
N ALA A 170 1.16 0.60 -25.17
CA ALA A 170 0.70 -0.46 -26.06
C ALA A 170 -0.79 -0.78 -25.82
N SER A 171 -1.17 -1.08 -24.58
CA SER A 171 -2.55 -1.24 -24.10
C SER A 171 -2.55 -1.34 -22.58
N TRP A 172 -3.51 -0.67 -21.93
CA TRP A 172 -3.70 -0.79 -20.49
C TRP A 172 -3.93 -2.23 -20.01
N ARG A 173 -4.42 -3.11 -20.85
CA ARG A 173 -4.66 -4.52 -20.53
C ARG A 173 -3.38 -5.26 -20.14
N TRP A 174 -2.25 -4.88 -20.74
CA TRP A 174 -0.96 -5.51 -20.48
C TRP A 174 -0.44 -5.28 -19.06
N ILE A 175 -0.85 -4.19 -18.37
CA ILE A 175 -0.46 -3.97 -16.98
C ILE A 175 -0.99 -5.07 -16.05
N PHE A 176 -2.13 -5.67 -16.38
CA PHE A 176 -2.71 -6.80 -15.66
C PHE A 176 -2.20 -8.13 -16.21
N LEU A 177 -2.17 -8.29 -17.53
CA LEU A 177 -1.79 -9.55 -18.18
C LEU A 177 -0.34 -9.95 -17.93
N ILE A 178 0.56 -8.99 -17.65
CA ILE A 178 1.96 -9.28 -17.28
C ILE A 178 2.06 -10.12 -16.00
N ASN A 179 1.12 -10.00 -15.09
CA ASN A 179 1.06 -10.77 -13.86
C ASN A 179 0.74 -12.25 -14.12
N VAL A 180 0.14 -12.59 -15.26
CA VAL A 180 -0.25 -13.98 -15.56
C VAL A 180 0.97 -14.90 -15.74
N PRO A 181 1.94 -14.61 -16.62
CA PRO A 181 3.14 -15.42 -16.73
C PRO A 181 3.99 -15.37 -15.45
N ILE A 182 4.10 -14.21 -14.79
CA ILE A 182 4.86 -14.07 -13.53
C ILE A 182 4.25 -14.94 -12.44
N GLY A 183 2.93 -14.86 -12.23
CA GLY A 183 2.23 -15.64 -11.21
C GLY A 183 2.28 -17.15 -11.51
N ALA A 184 2.15 -17.55 -12.77
CA ALA A 184 2.32 -18.95 -13.16
C ALA A 184 3.72 -19.48 -12.81
N LEU A 185 4.77 -18.71 -13.11
CA LEU A 185 6.16 -19.05 -12.75
C LEU A 185 6.36 -19.13 -11.23
N ILE A 186 5.75 -18.22 -10.47
CA ILE A 186 5.78 -18.23 -9.00
C ILE A 186 5.09 -19.50 -8.47
N VAL A 187 3.90 -19.84 -8.96
CA VAL A 187 3.16 -21.06 -8.54
C VAL A 187 3.98 -22.31 -8.85
N ILE A 188 4.47 -22.44 -10.08
CA ILE A 188 5.30 -23.58 -10.50
C ILE A 188 6.57 -23.65 -9.63
N GLY A 189 7.27 -22.53 -9.47
CA GLY A 189 8.47 -22.47 -8.63
C GLY A 189 8.18 -22.84 -7.16
N ALA A 190 7.03 -22.40 -6.60
CA ALA A 190 6.62 -22.73 -5.24
C ALA A 190 6.35 -24.22 -5.05
N LEU A 191 5.81 -24.90 -6.06
CA LEU A 191 5.59 -26.35 -6.02
C LEU A 191 6.91 -27.14 -5.90
N TYR A 192 8.00 -26.61 -6.48
CA TYR A 192 9.32 -27.28 -6.46
C TYR A 192 10.23 -26.79 -5.33
N ALA A 193 10.19 -25.50 -4.99
CA ALA A 193 11.16 -24.88 -4.07
C ALA A 193 10.70 -24.79 -2.62
N LEU A 194 9.39 -24.67 -2.37
CA LEU A 194 8.84 -24.50 -1.03
C LEU A 194 8.39 -25.85 -0.46
N ARG A 195 8.60 -26.02 0.84
CA ARG A 195 8.11 -27.17 1.58
C ARG A 195 6.98 -26.75 2.50
N ASP A 196 6.07 -27.69 2.78
CA ASP A 196 4.99 -27.44 3.75
C ASP A 196 5.65 -27.35 5.15
N THR A 197 5.37 -26.26 5.84
CA THR A 197 5.76 -26.08 7.24
C THR A 197 4.59 -26.59 8.10
N GLY A 198 4.90 -27.15 9.28
CA GLY A 198 3.87 -27.57 10.21
C GLY A 198 2.78 -26.50 10.39
N HIS A 199 1.55 -26.94 10.58
CA HIS A 199 0.41 -26.05 10.76
C HIS A 199 -0.11 -26.19 12.19
N HIS A 200 -0.52 -25.06 12.76
CA HIS A 200 -1.18 -25.01 14.06
C HIS A 200 -2.63 -24.58 13.83
N ARG A 201 -3.59 -25.35 14.32
CA ARG A 201 -5.01 -24.96 14.23
C ARG A 201 -5.24 -23.74 15.12
N LEU A 202 -5.40 -22.57 14.50
CA LEU A 202 -5.79 -21.35 15.17
C LEU A 202 -7.29 -21.10 14.97
N THR A 203 -7.92 -20.49 15.95
CA THR A 203 -9.29 -19.96 15.79
C THR A 203 -9.23 -18.75 14.88
N LEU A 204 -10.03 -18.79 13.79
CA LEU A 204 -10.07 -17.74 12.79
C LEU A 204 -11.23 -16.77 13.09
N ASP A 205 -10.94 -15.51 13.28
CA ASP A 205 -11.96 -14.48 13.34
C ASP A 205 -12.32 -13.93 11.96
N VAL A 206 -13.05 -14.73 11.20
CA VAL A 206 -13.56 -14.37 9.87
C VAL A 206 -14.58 -13.24 9.96
N ARG A 207 -15.35 -13.19 11.06
CA ARG A 207 -16.41 -12.18 11.27
C ARG A 207 -15.80 -10.80 11.45
N GLY A 208 -14.77 -10.65 12.31
CA GLY A 208 -14.08 -9.39 12.50
C GLY A 208 -13.43 -8.90 11.22
N ALA A 209 -12.69 -9.75 10.48
CA ALA A 209 -12.10 -9.37 9.21
C ALA A 209 -13.13 -8.86 8.19
N PHE A 210 -14.26 -9.58 8.07
CA PHE A 210 -15.32 -9.19 7.15
C PHE A 210 -15.99 -7.88 7.55
N LEU A 211 -16.35 -7.71 8.84
CA LEU A 211 -17.00 -6.50 9.34
C LEU A 211 -16.11 -5.26 9.16
N GLY A 212 -14.83 -5.35 9.52
CA GLY A 212 -13.89 -4.25 9.37
C GLY A 212 -13.66 -3.85 7.91
N THR A 213 -13.48 -4.84 7.03
CA THR A 213 -13.30 -4.60 5.58
C THR A 213 -14.57 -4.00 4.96
N LEU A 214 -15.74 -4.55 5.29
CA LEU A 214 -17.02 -4.05 4.79
C LEU A 214 -17.33 -2.64 5.29
N ALA A 215 -17.06 -2.34 6.55
CA ALA A 215 -17.24 -1.00 7.09
C ALA A 215 -16.41 0.04 6.34
N CYS A 216 -15.13 -0.24 6.12
CA CYS A 216 -14.26 0.63 5.32
C CYS A 216 -14.73 0.76 3.88
N ALA A 217 -15.14 -0.35 3.25
CA ALA A 217 -15.62 -0.34 1.88
C ALA A 217 -16.89 0.51 1.70
N LEU A 218 -17.84 0.42 2.63
CA LEU A 218 -19.09 1.21 2.60
C LEU A 218 -18.82 2.70 2.80
N ILE A 219 -17.95 3.07 3.72
CA ILE A 219 -17.56 4.48 3.93
C ILE A 219 -16.88 5.04 2.67
N VAL A 220 -15.92 4.31 2.12
CA VAL A 220 -15.21 4.73 0.92
C VAL A 220 -16.18 4.83 -0.27
N TRP A 221 -17.10 3.87 -0.42
CA TRP A 221 -18.10 3.89 -1.48
C TRP A 221 -19.00 5.13 -1.40
N GLY A 222 -19.62 5.35 -0.25
CA GLY A 222 -20.50 6.51 -0.05
C GLY A 222 -19.76 7.84 -0.23
N ALA A 223 -18.50 7.95 0.23
CA ALA A 223 -17.70 9.14 0.03
C ALA A 223 -17.37 9.37 -1.47
N THR A 224 -16.99 8.33 -2.20
CA THR A 224 -16.54 8.42 -3.59
C THR A 224 -17.70 8.71 -4.56
N GLU A 225 -18.89 8.15 -4.32
CA GLU A 225 -20.08 8.35 -5.15
C GLU A 225 -20.84 9.66 -4.84
N GLY A 226 -20.57 10.26 -3.67
CA GLY A 226 -21.27 11.48 -3.25
C GLY A 226 -21.28 12.63 -4.27
N PRO A 227 -20.19 12.97 -4.96
CA PRO A 227 -20.17 14.01 -5.99
C PRO A 227 -20.95 13.65 -7.25
N GLU A 228 -21.05 12.37 -7.61
CA GLU A 228 -21.69 11.90 -8.84
C GLU A 228 -23.21 11.71 -8.65
N LEU A 229 -23.62 11.02 -7.57
CA LEU A 229 -25.01 10.73 -7.26
C LEU A 229 -25.70 11.86 -6.46
N GLY A 230 -24.89 12.69 -5.77
CA GLY A 230 -25.35 13.71 -4.85
C GLY A 230 -25.37 13.24 -3.39
N TRP A 231 -24.92 14.11 -2.48
CA TRP A 231 -24.83 13.81 -1.03
C TRP A 231 -26.15 13.50 -0.36
N SER A 232 -27.28 13.89 -0.99
CA SER A 232 -28.64 13.61 -0.51
C SER A 232 -29.21 12.30 -1.04
N ASP A 233 -28.47 11.56 -1.88
CA ASP A 233 -28.92 10.27 -2.41
C ASP A 233 -28.98 9.22 -1.28
N PRO A 234 -30.10 8.46 -1.14
CA PRO A 234 -30.29 7.45 -0.12
C PRO A 234 -29.20 6.38 -0.09
N LEU A 235 -28.61 6.03 -1.22
CA LEU A 235 -27.50 5.06 -1.29
C LEU A 235 -26.21 5.65 -0.71
N VAL A 236 -25.93 6.93 -1.01
CA VAL A 236 -24.72 7.62 -0.54
C VAL A 236 -24.74 7.76 0.99
N TYR A 237 -25.74 8.45 1.57
CA TYR A 237 -25.77 8.61 3.03
C TYR A 237 -26.07 7.29 3.75
N GLY A 238 -26.84 6.39 3.12
CA GLY A 238 -27.13 5.08 3.69
C GLY A 238 -25.87 4.21 3.85
N THR A 239 -24.98 4.18 2.87
CA THR A 239 -23.71 3.44 2.96
C THR A 239 -22.73 4.11 3.93
N LEU A 240 -22.67 5.44 3.98
CA LEU A 240 -21.88 6.17 4.98
C LEU A 240 -22.35 5.85 6.42
N ILE A 241 -23.66 5.88 6.67
CA ILE A 241 -24.23 5.53 7.98
C ILE A 241 -23.99 4.06 8.29
N ALA A 242 -24.24 3.15 7.34
CA ALA A 242 -24.01 1.72 7.53
C ALA A 242 -22.55 1.42 7.88
N GLY A 243 -21.60 2.01 7.15
CA GLY A 243 -20.17 1.87 7.43
C GLY A 243 -19.80 2.45 8.82
N ALA A 244 -20.31 3.63 9.14
CA ALA A 244 -20.07 4.26 10.45
C ALA A 244 -20.66 3.45 11.63
N VAL A 245 -21.79 2.76 11.43
CA VAL A 245 -22.38 1.84 12.42
C VAL A 245 -21.62 0.53 12.51
N LEU A 246 -21.13 0.00 11.38
CA LEU A 246 -20.37 -1.25 11.37
C LEU A 246 -19.01 -1.13 12.06
N LEU A 247 -18.37 0.04 12.10
CA LEU A 247 -17.11 0.23 12.82
C LEU A 247 -17.21 -0.07 14.33
N PRO A 248 -18.12 0.52 15.10
CA PRO A 248 -18.31 0.13 16.49
C PRO A 248 -18.76 -1.33 16.63
N VAL A 249 -19.60 -1.86 15.73
CA VAL A 249 -19.99 -3.29 15.74
C VAL A 249 -18.76 -4.18 15.58
N PHE A 250 -17.85 -3.85 14.67
CA PHE A 250 -16.56 -4.51 14.52
C PHE A 250 -15.75 -4.47 15.82
N VAL A 251 -15.62 -3.28 16.44
CA VAL A 251 -14.88 -3.11 17.72
C VAL A 251 -15.49 -3.96 18.84
N PHE A 252 -16.83 -4.02 18.94
CA PHE A 252 -17.50 -4.87 19.92
C PHE A 252 -17.34 -6.36 19.63
N ALA A 253 -17.43 -6.76 18.37
CA ALA A 253 -17.21 -8.15 17.94
C ALA A 253 -15.79 -8.60 18.29
N GLU A 254 -14.77 -7.83 17.93
CA GLU A 254 -13.36 -8.08 18.25
C GLU A 254 -13.07 -8.20 19.76
N ARG A 255 -13.75 -7.38 20.59
CA ARG A 255 -13.61 -7.45 22.06
C ARG A 255 -14.26 -8.69 22.68
N SER A 256 -15.17 -9.35 21.98
CA SER A 256 -15.91 -10.52 22.47
C SER A 256 -15.31 -11.85 22.06
N VAL A 257 -14.24 -11.86 21.27
CA VAL A 257 -13.56 -13.07 20.76
C VAL A 257 -12.31 -13.36 21.58
N ASP A 258 -12.07 -14.64 21.93
CA ASP A 258 -10.91 -15.05 22.72
C ASP A 258 -9.57 -14.79 21.99
N ASN A 259 -9.56 -14.84 20.66
CA ASN A 259 -8.38 -14.59 19.83
C ASN A 259 -8.69 -13.50 18.77
N PRO A 260 -8.79 -12.22 19.15
CA PRO A 260 -9.11 -11.14 18.22
C PRO A 260 -8.02 -10.97 17.16
N LEU A 261 -8.40 -10.48 15.97
CA LEU A 261 -7.44 -10.13 14.91
C LEU A 261 -6.52 -9.00 15.37
N LEU A 262 -7.09 -8.05 16.12
CA LEU A 262 -6.39 -6.91 16.70
C LEU A 262 -6.32 -7.09 18.22
N PRO A 263 -5.20 -7.60 18.79
CA PRO A 263 -5.03 -7.67 20.24
C PRO A 263 -5.12 -6.26 20.87
N TRP A 264 -6.12 -6.04 21.71
CA TRP A 264 -6.41 -4.71 22.30
C TRP A 264 -5.27 -4.21 23.18
N SER A 265 -4.50 -5.08 23.82
CA SER A 265 -3.29 -4.76 24.57
C SER A 265 -2.27 -3.95 23.77
N LEU A 266 -2.28 -4.09 22.46
CA LEU A 266 -1.39 -3.34 21.58
C LEU A 266 -1.79 -1.85 21.47
N PHE A 267 -3.03 -1.50 21.80
CA PHE A 267 -3.54 -0.13 21.77
C PHE A 267 -3.49 0.59 23.13
N ASP A 268 -3.02 -0.06 24.19
CA ASP A 268 -2.91 0.54 25.52
C ASP A 268 -1.80 1.61 25.59
N SER A 269 -0.79 1.52 24.73
CA SER A 269 0.27 2.52 24.64
C SER A 269 -0.12 3.68 23.72
N ARG A 270 -0.12 4.90 24.26
CA ARG A 270 -0.40 6.14 23.48
C ARG A 270 0.59 6.31 22.33
N ASP A 271 1.87 6.02 22.56
CA ASP A 271 2.92 6.15 21.54
C ASP A 271 2.69 5.15 20.38
N ARG A 272 2.19 3.95 20.71
CA ARG A 272 1.88 2.91 19.71
C ARG A 272 0.66 3.29 18.86
N VAL A 273 -0.41 3.79 19.50
CA VAL A 273 -1.58 4.31 18.77
C VAL A 273 -1.18 5.47 17.87
N ALA A 274 -0.39 6.42 18.38
CA ALA A 274 0.12 7.54 17.59
C ALA A 274 0.95 7.03 16.39
N THR A 275 1.78 6.01 16.58
CA THR A 275 2.55 5.38 15.49
C THR A 275 1.63 4.78 14.42
N PHE A 276 0.58 4.05 14.78
CA PHE A 276 -0.37 3.50 13.80
C PHE A 276 -1.11 4.59 13.02
N VAL A 277 -1.50 5.68 13.69
CA VAL A 277 -2.13 6.84 13.02
C VAL A 277 -1.12 7.50 12.06
N VAL A 278 0.13 7.64 12.48
CA VAL A 278 1.21 8.16 11.60
C VAL A 278 1.41 7.27 10.38
N ILE A 279 1.41 5.93 10.54
CA ILE A 279 1.48 4.97 9.41
C ILE A 279 0.35 5.20 8.42
N LEU A 280 -0.89 5.22 8.92
CA LEU A 280 -2.09 5.39 8.11
C LEU A 280 -2.05 6.70 7.31
N LEU A 281 -1.73 7.81 7.98
CA LEU A 281 -1.65 9.12 7.35
C LEU A 281 -0.49 9.21 6.36
N ALA A 282 0.71 8.72 6.71
CA ALA A 282 1.88 8.77 5.83
C ALA A 282 1.67 7.94 4.55
N SER A 283 1.09 6.75 4.67
CA SER A 283 0.74 5.94 3.49
C SER A 283 -0.39 6.55 2.67
N GLY A 284 -1.34 7.21 3.31
CA GLY A 284 -2.37 7.99 2.65
C GLY A 284 -1.79 9.16 1.85
N VAL A 285 -0.85 9.91 2.44
CA VAL A 285 -0.13 11.01 1.75
C VAL A 285 0.65 10.48 0.56
N LEU A 286 1.37 9.35 0.70
CA LEU A 286 2.08 8.70 -0.39
C LEU A 286 1.12 8.33 -1.54
N GLY A 287 0.03 7.63 -1.21
CA GLY A 287 -0.96 7.18 -2.19
C GLY A 287 -1.66 8.34 -2.90
N ALA A 288 -2.11 9.34 -2.14
CA ALA A 288 -2.73 10.54 -2.70
C ALA A 288 -1.75 11.31 -3.62
N THR A 289 -0.49 11.46 -3.19
CA THR A 289 0.53 12.15 -4.00
C THR A 289 0.74 11.43 -5.33
N THR A 290 0.99 10.12 -5.32
CA THR A 290 1.24 9.36 -6.54
C THR A 290 0.01 9.31 -7.46
N TYR A 291 -1.18 9.20 -6.89
CA TYR A 291 -2.44 9.17 -7.63
C TYR A 291 -2.74 10.52 -8.30
N PHE A 292 -2.85 11.60 -7.53
CA PHE A 292 -3.25 12.90 -8.07
C PHE A 292 -2.14 13.56 -8.91
N ALA A 293 -0.86 13.41 -8.54
CA ALA A 293 0.23 13.86 -9.39
C ALA A 293 0.31 13.06 -10.70
N GLY A 294 0.03 11.75 -10.65
CA GLY A 294 -0.03 10.90 -11.84
C GLY A 294 -1.14 11.32 -12.81
N LEU A 295 -2.33 11.63 -12.28
CA LEU A 295 -3.43 12.17 -13.07
C LEU A 295 -3.14 13.58 -13.58
N PHE A 296 -2.53 14.44 -12.76
CA PHE A 296 -2.20 15.81 -13.14
C PHE A 296 -1.23 15.85 -14.33
N VAL A 297 -0.12 15.10 -14.27
CA VAL A 297 0.86 15.13 -15.36
C VAL A 297 0.33 14.52 -16.66
N GLN A 298 -0.64 13.61 -16.60
CA GLN A 298 -1.23 13.01 -17.79
C GLN A 298 -2.42 13.83 -18.31
N ASN A 299 -3.38 14.19 -17.46
CA ASN A 299 -4.64 14.81 -17.89
C ASN A 299 -4.54 16.33 -18.05
N VAL A 300 -3.64 17.00 -17.31
CA VAL A 300 -3.49 18.47 -17.33
C VAL A 300 -2.26 18.89 -18.14
N VAL A 301 -1.09 18.28 -17.85
CA VAL A 301 0.15 18.60 -18.59
C VAL A 301 0.20 17.88 -19.95
N GLY A 302 -0.56 16.77 -20.12
CA GLY A 302 -0.66 16.05 -21.39
C GLY A 302 0.49 15.05 -21.63
N TYR A 303 1.16 14.56 -20.59
CA TYR A 303 2.22 13.56 -20.76
C TYR A 303 1.65 12.19 -21.17
N SER A 304 2.33 11.51 -22.09
CA SER A 304 2.02 10.12 -22.35
C SER A 304 2.31 9.25 -21.11
N PRO A 305 1.70 8.05 -20.99
CA PRO A 305 1.92 7.16 -19.84
C PRO A 305 3.40 6.85 -19.58
N LEU A 306 4.20 6.66 -20.64
CA LEU A 306 5.63 6.41 -20.50
C LEU A 306 6.37 7.65 -19.98
N VAL A 307 6.10 8.82 -20.56
CA VAL A 307 6.71 10.10 -20.14
C VAL A 307 6.33 10.41 -18.69
N ALA A 308 5.07 10.19 -18.31
CA ALA A 308 4.61 10.32 -16.93
C ALA A 308 5.37 9.36 -16.01
N GLY A 309 5.50 8.07 -16.37
CA GLY A 309 6.26 7.09 -15.59
C GLY A 309 7.73 7.50 -15.38
N VAL A 310 8.40 7.93 -16.43
CA VAL A 310 9.79 8.40 -16.37
C VAL A 310 9.89 9.69 -15.54
N SER A 311 8.89 10.57 -15.61
CA SER A 311 8.89 11.83 -14.84
C SER A 311 8.87 11.62 -13.31
N PHE A 312 8.44 10.44 -12.84
CA PHE A 312 8.47 10.06 -11.42
C PHE A 312 9.81 9.47 -10.93
N ILE A 313 10.81 9.27 -11.81
CA ILE A 313 12.14 8.77 -11.40
C ILE A 313 12.75 9.66 -10.29
N PRO A 314 12.73 11.01 -10.36
CA PRO A 314 13.25 11.87 -9.28
C PRO A 314 12.56 11.64 -7.93
N PHE A 315 11.25 11.35 -7.94
CA PHE A 315 10.52 10.97 -6.73
C PHE A 315 11.12 9.72 -6.09
N THR A 316 11.36 8.67 -6.88
CA THR A 316 11.92 7.41 -6.38
C THR A 316 13.37 7.58 -5.89
N VAL A 317 14.18 8.37 -6.61
CA VAL A 317 15.53 8.73 -6.17
C VAL A 317 15.47 9.51 -4.86
N GLY A 318 14.53 10.45 -4.74
CA GLY A 318 14.27 11.18 -3.49
C GLY A 318 13.93 10.24 -2.32
N VAL A 319 13.03 9.26 -2.53
CA VAL A 319 12.70 8.24 -1.52
C VAL A 319 13.95 7.47 -1.09
N GLY A 320 14.78 7.04 -2.05
CA GLY A 320 16.04 6.33 -1.75
C GLY A 320 17.02 7.18 -0.95
N LEU A 321 17.19 8.44 -1.32
CA LEU A 321 18.07 9.37 -0.59
C LEU A 321 17.55 9.67 0.82
N GLY A 322 16.24 9.95 0.96
CA GLY A 322 15.62 10.16 2.26
C GLY A 322 15.77 8.95 3.18
N SER A 323 15.55 7.75 2.65
CA SER A 323 15.75 6.49 3.38
C SER A 323 17.21 6.29 3.80
N ALA A 324 18.18 6.53 2.92
CA ALA A 324 19.61 6.40 3.23
C ALA A 324 20.08 7.38 4.29
N VAL A 325 19.63 8.63 4.24
CA VAL A 325 19.91 9.66 5.23
C VAL A 325 19.32 9.27 6.58
N THR A 326 18.06 8.82 6.58
CA THR A 326 17.35 8.45 7.80
C THR A 326 17.99 7.26 8.50
N THR A 327 18.41 6.23 7.77
CA THR A 327 19.09 5.06 8.37
C THR A 327 20.33 5.46 9.17
N ARG A 328 21.04 6.51 8.74
CA ARG A 328 22.21 7.03 9.48
C ARG A 328 21.81 7.93 10.65
N LEU A 329 20.82 8.79 10.46
CA LEU A 329 20.41 9.78 11.47
C LEU A 329 19.57 9.17 12.59
N ALA A 330 18.81 8.10 12.33
CA ALA A 330 17.96 7.44 13.33
C ALA A 330 18.74 6.90 14.53
N LEU A 331 20.05 6.65 14.37
CA LEU A 331 20.93 6.24 15.46
C LEU A 331 21.28 7.39 16.44
N HIS A 332 21.13 8.64 16.00
CA HIS A 332 21.58 9.82 16.75
C HIS A 332 20.44 10.79 17.09
N ILE A 333 19.39 10.83 16.28
CA ILE A 333 18.27 11.77 16.40
C ILE A 333 17.01 11.00 16.76
N ALA A 334 16.26 11.47 17.76
CA ALA A 334 15.01 10.86 18.16
C ALA A 334 14.00 10.88 16.97
N PRO A 335 13.22 9.77 16.77
CA PRO A 335 12.32 9.61 15.63
C PRO A 335 11.35 10.77 15.42
N ARG A 336 10.84 11.35 16.52
CA ARG A 336 9.93 12.49 16.45
C ARG A 336 10.48 13.67 15.65
N TRP A 337 11.75 14.01 15.80
CA TRP A 337 12.35 15.14 15.08
C TRP A 337 12.60 14.85 13.62
N LEU A 338 12.95 13.62 13.29
CA LEU A 338 13.10 13.18 11.91
C LEU A 338 11.74 13.15 11.18
N LEU A 339 10.68 12.68 11.86
CA LEU A 339 9.31 12.69 11.30
C LEU A 339 8.77 14.13 11.15
N VAL A 340 9.07 15.01 12.09
CA VAL A 340 8.74 16.45 11.96
C VAL A 340 9.48 17.06 10.77
N GLY A 341 10.77 16.76 10.61
CA GLY A 341 11.54 17.20 9.43
C GLY A 341 10.93 16.68 8.13
N ALA A 342 10.57 15.40 8.07
CA ALA A 342 9.86 14.80 6.94
C ALA A 342 8.54 15.54 6.63
N SER A 343 7.76 15.86 7.67
CA SER A 343 6.49 16.58 7.53
C SER A 343 6.66 17.98 6.98
N VAL A 344 7.70 18.71 7.44
CA VAL A 344 8.01 20.04 6.91
C VAL A 344 8.37 19.97 5.43
N VAL A 345 9.20 18.99 5.04
CA VAL A 345 9.59 18.75 3.65
C VAL A 345 8.36 18.39 2.80
N LEU A 346 7.51 17.49 3.29
CA LEU A 346 6.28 17.11 2.59
C LEU A 346 5.30 18.28 2.45
N MET A 347 5.10 19.04 3.52
CA MET A 347 4.24 20.22 3.49
C MET A 347 4.75 21.27 2.50
N ALA A 348 6.05 21.53 2.47
CA ALA A 348 6.63 22.46 1.52
C ALA A 348 6.49 21.96 0.07
N GLY A 349 6.82 20.69 -0.21
CA GLY A 349 6.71 20.09 -1.53
C GLY A 349 5.25 20.02 -2.01
N LEU A 350 4.36 19.43 -1.25
CA LEU A 350 2.94 19.30 -1.64
C LEU A 350 2.21 20.64 -1.64
N GLY A 351 2.54 21.54 -0.71
CA GLY A 351 2.02 22.91 -0.70
C GLY A 351 2.44 23.68 -1.96
N TYR A 352 3.69 23.54 -2.40
CA TYR A 352 4.10 24.07 -3.70
C TYR A 352 3.39 23.34 -4.85
N GLY A 353 3.24 22.01 -4.77
CA GLY A 353 2.49 21.23 -5.75
C GLY A 353 1.02 21.63 -5.89
N SER A 354 0.43 22.24 -4.84
CA SER A 354 -0.95 22.76 -4.90
C SER A 354 -1.10 24.06 -5.70
N THR A 355 0.00 24.70 -6.12
CA THR A 355 0.01 25.94 -6.92
C THR A 355 0.36 25.70 -8.39
N LEU A 356 0.42 24.42 -8.83
CA LEU A 356 0.76 24.06 -10.20
C LEU A 356 -0.37 24.42 -11.15
N ASP A 357 0.02 24.82 -12.36
CA ASP A 357 -0.85 25.02 -13.51
C ASP A 357 -0.46 24.10 -14.69
N ALA A 358 -1.12 24.24 -15.84
CA ALA A 358 -0.85 23.42 -17.01
C ALA A 358 0.51 23.70 -17.68
N ASP A 359 1.08 24.89 -17.47
CA ASP A 359 2.29 25.35 -18.15
C ASP A 359 3.58 25.01 -17.38
N VAL A 360 3.54 24.00 -16.49
CA VAL A 360 4.70 23.62 -15.68
C VAL A 360 5.83 23.00 -16.48
N GLY A 361 7.04 23.53 -16.30
CA GLY A 361 8.27 22.96 -16.86
C GLY A 361 8.74 21.74 -16.08
N TYR A 362 9.15 20.67 -16.79
CA TYR A 362 9.68 19.47 -16.11
C TYR A 362 10.91 19.77 -15.26
N TRP A 363 11.95 20.36 -15.87
CA TRP A 363 13.25 20.59 -15.22
C TRP A 363 13.22 21.63 -14.10
N THR A 364 12.39 22.64 -14.26
CA THR A 364 12.30 23.77 -13.33
C THR A 364 11.33 23.53 -12.19
N THR A 365 10.32 22.69 -12.40
CA THR A 365 9.20 22.54 -11.46
C THR A 365 8.98 21.09 -11.02
N LEU A 366 8.67 20.17 -11.96
CA LEU A 366 8.29 18.80 -11.60
C LEU A 366 9.46 17.99 -11.03
N LEU A 367 10.66 18.10 -11.60
CA LEU A 367 11.82 17.37 -11.11
C LEU A 367 12.18 17.73 -9.66
N PRO A 368 12.39 19.03 -9.29
CA PRO A 368 12.67 19.37 -7.90
C PRO A 368 11.50 19.04 -6.97
N LEU A 369 10.26 19.26 -7.40
CA LEU A 369 9.06 18.94 -6.64
C LEU A 369 9.01 17.45 -6.27
N PHE A 370 9.12 16.57 -7.26
CA PHE A 370 9.08 15.13 -7.04
C PHE A 370 10.26 14.65 -6.18
N SER A 371 11.46 15.23 -6.38
CA SER A 371 12.62 14.90 -5.55
C SER A 371 12.41 15.25 -4.08
N VAL A 372 11.86 16.43 -3.80
CA VAL A 372 11.61 16.92 -2.43
C VAL A 372 10.53 16.09 -1.75
N ILE A 373 9.41 15.84 -2.42
CA ILE A 373 8.33 15.01 -1.87
C ILE A 373 8.83 13.58 -1.62
N GLY A 374 9.55 12.99 -2.58
CA GLY A 374 10.13 11.67 -2.44
C GLY A 374 11.08 11.59 -1.25
N PHE A 375 11.93 12.59 -1.03
CA PHE A 375 12.84 12.66 0.09
C PHE A 375 12.10 12.64 1.44
N GLY A 376 11.05 13.45 1.59
CA GLY A 376 10.22 13.44 2.80
C GLY A 376 9.54 12.10 3.08
N ILE A 377 9.00 11.45 2.03
CA ILE A 377 8.41 10.12 2.13
C ILE A 377 9.46 9.08 2.51
N GLY A 378 10.67 9.15 1.93
CA GLY A 378 11.77 8.24 2.24
C GLY A 378 12.17 8.27 3.72
N ILE A 379 12.16 9.45 4.35
CA ILE A 379 12.38 9.58 5.80
C ILE A 379 11.30 8.82 6.58
N ALA A 380 10.04 9.02 6.26
CA ALA A 380 8.91 8.41 6.95
C ALA A 380 8.92 6.88 6.80
N MET A 381 9.20 6.36 5.60
CA MET A 381 9.18 4.93 5.28
C MET A 381 10.18 4.09 6.11
N VAL A 382 11.30 4.66 6.53
CA VAL A 382 12.28 3.97 7.39
C VAL A 382 11.90 4.05 8.86
N LEU A 383 11.48 5.24 9.32
CA LEU A 383 11.23 5.46 10.74
C LEU A 383 9.99 4.76 11.26
N ILE A 384 8.95 4.75 10.46
CA ILE A 384 7.64 4.26 10.89
C ILE A 384 7.69 2.78 11.31
N PRO A 385 8.23 1.83 10.51
CA PRO A 385 8.36 0.44 10.92
C PRO A 385 9.21 0.26 12.17
N LEU A 386 10.27 1.06 12.32
CA LEU A 386 11.13 1.00 13.52
C LEU A 386 10.37 1.42 14.78
N CYS A 387 9.54 2.48 14.69
CA CYS A 387 8.72 2.95 15.82
C CYS A 387 7.67 1.92 16.26
N VAL A 388 7.14 1.11 15.35
CA VAL A 388 6.17 0.04 15.67
C VAL A 388 6.78 -0.98 16.62
N LEU A 389 8.07 -1.28 16.49
CA LEU A 389 8.76 -2.35 17.20
C LEU A 389 9.40 -1.91 18.51
N VAL A 390 9.38 -0.61 18.85
CA VAL A 390 9.97 -0.10 20.10
C VAL A 390 9.26 -0.68 21.32
N GLY A 391 10.01 -1.31 22.21
CA GLY A 391 9.51 -1.85 23.47
C GLY A 391 8.60 -3.08 23.33
N VAL A 392 8.73 -3.81 22.23
CA VAL A 392 7.92 -5.00 21.93
C VAL A 392 8.67 -6.27 22.30
N PRO A 393 8.06 -7.20 23.05
CA PRO A 393 8.62 -8.53 23.30
C PRO A 393 8.84 -9.29 21.97
N PRO A 394 9.85 -10.17 21.88
CA PRO A 394 10.18 -10.89 20.64
C PRO A 394 9.03 -11.73 20.06
N ASP A 395 8.16 -12.27 20.90
CA ASP A 395 6.98 -13.06 20.54
C ASP A 395 5.85 -12.22 19.93
N GLU A 396 5.79 -10.92 20.20
CA GLU A 396 4.81 -9.98 19.67
C GLU A 396 5.26 -9.25 18.39
N ILE A 397 6.53 -9.34 18.00
CA ILE A 397 7.09 -8.65 16.82
C ILE A 397 6.33 -9.02 15.54
N GLY A 398 6.05 -10.32 15.34
CA GLY A 398 5.32 -10.81 14.16
C GLY A 398 3.91 -10.23 14.03
N PRO A 399 3.03 -10.41 15.03
CA PRO A 399 1.69 -9.83 15.02
C PRO A 399 1.69 -8.31 14.84
N LEU A 400 2.60 -7.61 15.52
CA LEU A 400 2.66 -6.15 15.45
C LEU A 400 3.11 -5.63 14.09
N SER A 401 4.10 -6.30 13.48
CA SER A 401 4.53 -6.00 12.11
C SER A 401 3.41 -6.19 11.10
N ALA A 402 2.60 -7.25 11.26
CA ALA A 402 1.44 -7.52 10.40
C ALA A 402 0.37 -6.42 10.52
N ILE A 403 0.10 -5.95 11.74
CA ILE A 403 -0.81 -4.81 12.00
C ILE A 403 -0.26 -3.53 11.36
N GLY A 404 1.02 -3.26 11.52
CA GLY A 404 1.69 -2.11 10.88
C GLY A 404 1.54 -2.14 9.36
N GLN A 405 1.74 -3.31 8.74
CA GLN A 405 1.55 -3.50 7.30
C GLN A 405 0.08 -3.33 6.88
N MET A 406 -0.88 -3.77 7.69
CA MET A 406 -2.30 -3.54 7.44
C MET A 406 -2.60 -2.03 7.39
N PHE A 407 -2.16 -1.25 8.38
CA PHE A 407 -2.35 0.21 8.40
C PHE A 407 -1.64 0.88 7.22
N LEU A 408 -0.44 0.41 6.84
CA LEU A 408 0.30 0.91 5.69
C LEU A 408 -0.48 0.70 4.38
N ASN A 409 -1.08 -0.48 4.19
CA ASN A 409 -1.86 -0.78 2.98
C ASN A 409 -3.25 -0.12 2.98
N LEU A 410 -3.81 0.21 4.15
CA LEU A 410 -5.14 0.81 4.29
C LEU A 410 -5.13 2.33 4.02
N GLY A 411 -4.01 3.03 4.26
CA GLY A 411 -3.95 4.48 4.13
C GLY A 411 -4.21 4.99 2.72
N THR A 412 -3.62 4.37 1.70
CA THR A 412 -3.79 4.75 0.29
C THR A 412 -5.26 4.67 -0.16
N PRO A 413 -5.99 3.55 -0.03
CA PRO A 413 -7.39 3.49 -0.46
C PRO A 413 -8.30 4.46 0.30
N ILE A 414 -8.06 4.66 1.60
CA ILE A 414 -8.84 5.65 2.37
C ILE A 414 -8.56 7.07 1.87
N ALA A 415 -7.29 7.42 1.65
CA ALA A 415 -6.94 8.76 1.19
C ALA A 415 -7.53 9.04 -0.20
N ILE A 416 -7.44 8.10 -1.14
CA ILE A 416 -8.03 8.25 -2.47
C ILE A 416 -9.55 8.37 -2.37
N GLY A 417 -10.20 7.51 -1.58
CA GLY A 417 -11.65 7.55 -1.38
C GLY A 417 -12.16 8.87 -0.77
N VAL A 418 -11.37 9.52 0.08
CA VAL A 418 -11.72 10.83 0.68
C VAL A 418 -11.37 11.99 -0.24
N LEU A 419 -10.23 11.95 -0.92
CA LEU A 419 -9.72 13.09 -1.69
C LEU A 419 -10.32 13.16 -3.10
N THR A 420 -10.73 12.06 -3.71
CA THR A 420 -11.37 12.07 -5.04
C THR A 420 -12.67 12.89 -5.04
N PRO A 421 -13.61 12.73 -4.09
CA PRO A 421 -14.80 13.58 -4.04
C PRO A 421 -14.48 15.06 -3.80
N LEU A 422 -13.45 15.36 -3.02
CA LEU A 422 -13.02 16.76 -2.80
C LEU A 422 -12.49 17.38 -4.10
N ALA A 423 -11.64 16.64 -4.83
CA ALA A 423 -11.14 17.06 -6.14
C ALA A 423 -12.27 17.26 -7.13
N ALA A 424 -13.21 16.30 -7.22
CA ALA A 424 -14.37 16.38 -8.12
C ALA A 424 -15.30 17.57 -7.77
N SER A 425 -15.58 17.78 -6.48
CA SER A 425 -16.40 18.92 -6.04
C SER A 425 -15.76 20.26 -6.39
N ARG A 426 -14.43 20.38 -6.26
CA ARG A 426 -13.69 21.59 -6.66
C ARG A 426 -13.75 21.80 -8.16
N THR A 427 -13.51 20.76 -8.96
CA THR A 427 -13.60 20.80 -10.42
C THR A 427 -14.97 21.31 -10.85
N LEU A 428 -16.06 20.74 -10.29
CA LEU A 428 -17.43 21.14 -10.62
C LEU A 428 -17.75 22.58 -10.20
N SER A 429 -17.27 23.02 -9.02
CA SER A 429 -17.51 24.39 -8.51
C SER A 429 -16.85 25.47 -9.37
N GLU A 430 -15.82 25.12 -10.13
CA GLU A 430 -15.12 26.03 -11.06
C GLU A 430 -15.60 25.93 -12.51
N GLY A 431 -16.75 25.28 -12.72
CA GLY A 431 -17.34 25.14 -14.05
C GLY A 431 -16.73 24.02 -14.90
N GLY A 432 -15.92 23.16 -14.30
CA GLY A 432 -15.45 21.92 -14.92
C GLY A 432 -16.55 20.87 -15.00
N THR A 433 -16.23 19.75 -15.61
CA THR A 433 -17.14 18.61 -15.82
C THR A 433 -16.46 17.32 -15.34
N ILE A 434 -17.27 16.27 -15.18
CA ILE A 434 -16.80 14.88 -14.94
C ILE A 434 -16.69 14.08 -16.24
N LYS A 435 -16.66 14.74 -17.40
CA LYS A 435 -16.40 14.11 -18.69
C LYS A 435 -15.00 13.59 -18.82
N LYS A 436 -14.73 12.84 -19.87
CA LYS A 436 -13.37 12.38 -20.20
C LYS A 436 -12.47 13.58 -20.50
N PRO A 437 -11.22 13.61 -20.01
CA PRO A 437 -10.30 14.72 -20.28
C PRO A 437 -10.12 15.06 -21.75
N ALA A 438 -10.17 14.04 -22.65
CA ALA A 438 -10.08 14.24 -24.09
C ALA A 438 -11.28 15.02 -24.71
N GLU A 439 -12.41 15.11 -24.01
CA GLU A 439 -13.62 15.82 -24.44
C GLU A 439 -13.76 17.19 -23.77
N MET A 440 -12.81 17.55 -22.90
CA MET A 440 -12.83 18.77 -22.11
C MET A 440 -12.26 19.95 -22.90
N THR A 441 -12.84 21.12 -22.69
CA THR A 441 -12.26 22.39 -23.11
C THR A 441 -11.05 22.77 -22.25
N ALA A 442 -10.21 23.70 -22.72
CA ALA A 442 -9.06 24.18 -21.94
C ALA A 442 -9.47 24.73 -20.55
N ALA A 443 -10.64 25.39 -20.45
CA ALA A 443 -11.15 25.89 -19.17
C ALA A 443 -11.56 24.74 -18.23
N GLU A 444 -12.17 23.68 -18.75
CA GLU A 444 -12.54 22.50 -17.97
C GLU A 444 -11.31 21.70 -17.51
N ILE A 445 -10.25 21.62 -18.34
CA ILE A 445 -8.96 21.02 -17.95
C ILE A 445 -8.30 21.85 -16.82
N THR A 446 -8.37 23.18 -16.89
CA THR A 446 -7.87 24.03 -15.80
C THR A 446 -8.64 23.78 -14.51
N ALA A 447 -9.98 23.70 -14.56
CA ALA A 447 -10.80 23.37 -13.41
C ALA A 447 -10.49 21.98 -12.85
N LEU A 448 -10.23 20.98 -13.72
CA LEU A 448 -9.78 19.63 -13.34
C LEU A 448 -8.42 19.69 -12.63
N GLY A 449 -7.48 20.47 -13.15
CA GLY A 449 -6.17 20.72 -12.53
C GLY A 449 -6.31 21.31 -11.13
N ASN A 450 -7.20 22.29 -10.94
CA ASN A 450 -7.49 22.89 -9.64
C ASN A 450 -8.12 21.88 -8.64
N GLY A 451 -8.89 20.93 -9.15
CA GLY A 451 -9.36 19.78 -8.34
C GLY A 451 -8.20 18.91 -7.84
N TYR A 452 -7.27 18.54 -8.72
CA TYR A 452 -6.12 17.71 -8.35
C TYR A 452 -5.14 18.45 -7.42
N THR A 453 -4.90 19.73 -7.64
CA THR A 453 -4.03 20.53 -6.78
C THR A 453 -4.64 20.76 -5.38
N LEU A 454 -5.97 20.88 -5.27
CA LEU A 454 -6.65 20.86 -3.97
C LEU A 454 -6.42 19.53 -3.23
N ALA A 455 -6.49 18.40 -3.91
CA ALA A 455 -6.20 17.10 -3.29
C ALA A 455 -4.74 17.03 -2.79
N LEU A 456 -3.78 17.59 -3.54
CA LEU A 456 -2.38 17.69 -3.09
C LEU A 456 -2.23 18.62 -1.88
N LEU A 457 -2.99 19.70 -1.80
CA LEU A 457 -3.01 20.59 -0.63
C LEU A 457 -3.54 19.87 0.62
N VAL A 458 -4.62 19.11 0.47
CA VAL A 458 -5.15 18.33 1.60
C VAL A 458 -4.19 17.20 2.00
N ALA A 459 -3.48 16.60 1.04
CA ALA A 459 -2.40 15.67 1.33
C ALA A 459 -1.24 16.36 2.10
N ALA A 460 -0.91 17.62 1.77
CA ALA A 460 0.06 18.42 2.54
C ALA A 460 -0.38 18.62 4.00
N ILE A 461 -1.67 18.89 4.23
CA ILE A 461 -2.25 18.97 5.58
C ILE A 461 -2.14 17.60 6.28
N GLY A 462 -2.38 16.50 5.58
CA GLY A 462 -2.13 15.15 6.08
C GLY A 462 -0.67 14.94 6.50
N GLY A 463 0.28 15.42 5.70
CA GLY A 463 1.70 15.44 6.02
C GLY A 463 2.03 16.27 7.27
N LEU A 464 1.39 17.43 7.43
CA LEU A 464 1.51 18.26 8.64
C LEU A 464 0.99 17.51 9.89
N LEU A 465 -0.16 16.84 9.78
CA LEU A 465 -0.72 16.04 10.87
C LEU A 465 0.22 14.90 11.30
N VAL A 466 0.90 14.27 10.35
CA VAL A 466 1.96 13.29 10.66
C VAL A 466 3.02 13.91 11.60
N GLY A 467 3.50 15.11 11.28
CA GLY A 467 4.49 15.82 12.12
C GLY A 467 3.94 16.21 13.50
N LEU A 468 2.72 16.73 13.55
CA LEU A 468 2.08 17.12 14.81
C LEU A 468 1.87 15.91 15.74
N ILE A 469 1.42 14.78 15.19
CA ILE A 469 1.26 13.54 15.95
C ILE A 469 2.62 12.99 16.35
N ALA A 470 3.64 13.06 15.46
CA ALA A 470 4.99 12.62 15.76
C ALA A 470 5.62 13.36 16.95
N LEU A 471 5.26 14.64 17.21
CA LEU A 471 5.68 15.38 18.41
C LEU A 471 5.21 14.72 19.72
N THR A 472 4.13 13.96 19.69
CA THR A 472 3.62 13.24 20.86
C THR A 472 4.42 11.96 21.16
N LEU A 473 5.22 11.46 20.21
CA LEU A 473 6.05 10.28 20.38
C LEU A 473 7.20 10.54 21.35
N ARG A 474 7.36 9.66 22.33
CA ARG A 474 8.40 9.78 23.36
C ARG A 474 9.61 8.89 23.10
N TYR A 475 9.61 8.14 22.01
CA TYR A 475 10.71 7.25 21.67
C TYR A 475 12.05 7.99 21.53
N THR A 476 13.08 7.43 22.15
CA THR A 476 14.45 7.92 22.05
C THR A 476 15.19 7.23 20.91
N ALA A 477 16.28 7.83 20.43
CA ALA A 477 17.14 7.21 19.42
C ALA A 477 17.74 5.87 19.93
N GLN A 478 18.06 5.78 21.22
CA GLN A 478 18.59 4.56 21.82
C GLN A 478 17.59 3.40 21.88
N GLU A 479 16.31 3.68 22.12
CA GLU A 479 15.25 2.67 22.11
C GLU A 479 15.01 2.14 20.70
N VAL A 480 15.03 3.01 19.70
CA VAL A 480 14.91 2.62 18.29
C VAL A 480 16.13 1.78 17.85
N ALA A 481 17.34 2.19 18.23
CA ALA A 481 18.54 1.41 17.95
C ALA A 481 18.49 0.02 18.61
N ARG A 482 18.00 -0.08 19.86
CA ARG A 482 17.78 -1.37 20.52
C ARG A 482 16.72 -2.22 19.84
N ALA A 483 15.63 -1.62 19.41
CA ALA A 483 14.59 -2.32 18.67
C ALA A 483 15.11 -2.86 17.33
N GLN A 484 15.94 -2.10 16.64
CA GLN A 484 16.62 -2.55 15.42
C GLN A 484 17.58 -3.71 15.71
N HIS A 485 18.41 -3.63 16.74
CA HIS A 485 19.29 -4.73 17.15
C HIS A 485 18.50 -5.97 17.58
N ALA A 486 17.42 -5.79 18.35
CA ALA A 486 16.56 -6.91 18.74
C ALA A 486 15.86 -7.55 17.53
N GLN A 487 15.49 -6.77 16.52
CA GLN A 487 14.97 -7.29 15.26
C GLN A 487 16.05 -8.07 14.50
N ASP A 488 17.26 -7.55 14.44
CA ASP A 488 18.40 -8.21 13.81
C ASP A 488 18.75 -9.51 14.55
N GLU A 489 18.72 -9.50 15.89
CA GLU A 489 18.94 -10.69 16.73
C GLU A 489 17.79 -11.70 16.62
N ALA A 490 16.53 -11.27 16.64
CA ALA A 490 15.38 -12.14 16.44
C ALA A 490 15.34 -12.73 15.02
N GLN A 491 15.88 -12.02 14.04
CA GLN A 491 16.11 -12.54 12.70
C GLN A 491 17.33 -13.47 12.63
N ALA A 492 18.27 -13.35 13.59
CA ALA A 492 19.48 -14.16 13.67
C ALA A 492 19.30 -15.44 14.54
N ALA A 493 18.34 -15.42 15.48
CA ALA A 493 17.96 -16.57 16.31
C ALA A 493 16.90 -17.45 15.60
#